data_d9a788b73e5e2d8d8a72c13e9fab04d4
#
_entry.id   d9a788b73e5e2d8d8a72c13e9fab04d4
#
_cell.length_a   1.000
_cell.length_b   1.000
_cell.length_c   1.000
_cell.angle_alpha   90.00
_cell.angle_beta   90.00
_cell.angle_gamma   90.00
#
_symmetry.space_group_name_H-M   'P 1'
#
loop_
_entity.id
_entity.type
_entity.pdbx_description
1 polymer ?
#
loop_
_entity_poly.entity_id
_entity_poly.type
_entity_poly.pdbx_seq_one_letter_code
_entity_poly.pdbx_strand_id
1 'polypeptide(L)'
;DAFCQPEHFERYLPDYANLDELKAHYTRGGLGDVKVKKFLNNVMQETLEPIRNRRKELEKDIPAVYEILKKGSDEARGVAAQTLSEVKSAMRINYFDDAELIRMQSEKYEGQ
;
A
#
# COMPACT_ATOMS: atom_id res chain seq x y z
N ASP A 1 -10.92 -15.30 8.84
CA ASP A 1 -9.97 -16.41 8.89
C ASP A 1 -8.51 -15.93 9.06
N ALA A 2 -8.08 -14.84 8.38
CA ALA A 2 -6.70 -14.36 8.46
C ALA A 2 -6.24 -13.93 9.87
N PHE A 3 -7.14 -13.47 10.72
CA PHE A 3 -6.84 -12.98 12.07
C PHE A 3 -7.09 -14.01 13.18
N CYS A 4 -7.68 -15.17 12.88
CA CYS A 4 -8.04 -16.17 13.88
C CYS A 4 -7.03 -17.34 13.86
N GLN A 5 -5.79 -17.04 14.24
CA GLN A 5 -4.73 -18.04 14.36
C GLN A 5 -4.85 -18.82 15.68
N PRO A 6 -4.33 -20.06 15.80
CA PRO A 6 -4.42 -20.87 17.01
C PRO A 6 -3.92 -20.16 18.28
N GLU A 7 -2.87 -19.37 18.17
CA GLU A 7 -2.26 -18.59 19.27
C GLU A 7 -3.24 -17.58 19.88
N HIS A 8 -4.14 -17.03 19.06
CA HIS A 8 -5.15 -16.10 19.53
C HIS A 8 -6.24 -16.81 20.34
N PHE A 9 -6.55 -18.08 19.99
CA PHE A 9 -7.49 -18.87 20.77
C PHE A 9 -6.94 -19.19 22.16
N GLU A 10 -5.70 -19.67 22.26
CA GLU A 10 -5.06 -19.91 23.54
C GLU A 10 -5.09 -18.69 24.45
N ARG A 11 -4.89 -17.49 23.90
CA ARG A 11 -4.80 -16.25 24.67
C ARG A 11 -6.16 -15.65 25.03
N TYR A 12 -7.09 -15.63 24.10
CA TYR A 12 -8.34 -14.86 24.24
C TYR A 12 -9.60 -15.70 24.30
N LEU A 13 -9.56 -16.96 23.89
CA LEU A 13 -10.72 -17.83 23.85
C LEU A 13 -10.33 -19.32 24.05
N PRO A 14 -9.73 -19.67 25.19
CA PRO A 14 -9.14 -21.00 25.42
C PRO A 14 -10.15 -22.17 25.44
N ASP A 15 -11.45 -21.87 25.41
CA ASP A 15 -12.50 -22.89 25.30
C ASP A 15 -12.54 -23.57 23.92
N TYR A 16 -11.80 -23.06 22.92
CA TYR A 16 -11.76 -23.58 21.55
C TYR A 16 -10.32 -23.68 21.07
N ALA A 17 -9.98 -24.81 20.45
CA ALA A 17 -8.65 -25.01 19.90
C ALA A 17 -8.41 -24.24 18.58
N ASN A 18 -9.47 -24.00 17.84
CA ASN A 18 -9.37 -23.36 16.50
C ASN A 18 -10.71 -22.74 16.06
N LEU A 19 -10.65 -22.08 14.90
CA LEU A 19 -11.79 -21.40 14.31
C LEU A 19 -12.93 -22.36 13.91
N ASP A 20 -12.61 -23.57 13.49
CA ASP A 20 -13.62 -24.53 13.03
C ASP A 20 -14.48 -25.05 14.20
N GLU A 21 -13.89 -25.26 15.36
CA GLU A 21 -14.63 -25.58 16.59
C GLU A 21 -15.56 -24.44 17.00
N LEU A 22 -15.07 -23.21 16.92
CA LEU A 22 -15.86 -22.02 17.19
C LEU A 22 -17.06 -21.89 16.23
N LYS A 23 -16.81 -22.09 14.92
CA LYS A 23 -17.84 -22.08 13.88
C LYS A 23 -18.89 -23.19 14.11
N ALA A 24 -18.43 -24.40 14.41
CA ALA A 24 -19.30 -25.53 14.70
C ALA A 24 -20.23 -25.28 15.89
N HIS A 25 -19.68 -24.71 16.96
CA HIS A 25 -20.50 -24.33 18.14
C HIS A 25 -21.49 -23.21 17.80
N TYR A 26 -21.03 -22.18 17.04
CA TYR A 26 -21.90 -21.09 16.63
C TYR A 26 -23.08 -21.59 15.78
N THR A 27 -22.84 -22.48 14.83
CA THR A 27 -23.86 -23.08 13.95
C THR A 27 -24.82 -23.96 14.74
N ARG A 28 -24.35 -24.71 15.74
CA ARG A 28 -25.17 -25.54 16.61
C ARG A 28 -26.10 -24.70 17.51
N GLY A 29 -25.73 -23.46 17.78
CA GLY A 29 -26.44 -22.56 18.68
C GLY A 29 -25.93 -22.62 20.13
N GLY A 30 -26.37 -21.65 20.93
CA GLY A 30 -25.98 -21.55 22.34
C GLY A 30 -24.71 -20.71 22.60
N LEU A 31 -24.00 -20.31 21.56
CA LEU A 31 -22.87 -19.40 21.68
C LEU A 31 -23.34 -17.94 21.48
N GLY A 32 -23.17 -17.11 22.51
CA GLY A 32 -23.56 -15.71 22.43
C GLY A 32 -22.62 -14.89 21.53
N ASP A 33 -23.19 -14.06 20.67
CA ASP A 33 -22.47 -13.15 19.75
C ASP A 33 -21.44 -12.27 20.46
N VAL A 34 -21.73 -11.86 21.70
CA VAL A 34 -20.83 -11.01 22.48
C VAL A 34 -19.49 -11.67 22.73
N LYS A 35 -19.47 -13.00 22.94
CA LYS A 35 -18.23 -13.76 23.18
C LYS A 35 -17.36 -13.75 21.92
N VAL A 36 -17.95 -13.99 20.75
CA VAL A 36 -17.27 -13.96 19.45
C VAL A 36 -16.76 -12.56 19.12
N LYS A 37 -17.60 -11.53 19.33
CA LYS A 37 -17.21 -10.13 19.09
C LYS A 37 -16.07 -9.68 20.01
N LYS A 38 -16.08 -10.07 21.28
CA LYS A 38 -15.01 -9.77 22.23
C LYS A 38 -13.69 -10.43 21.83
N PHE A 39 -13.74 -11.69 21.44
CA PHE A 39 -12.57 -12.39 20.90
C PHE A 39 -11.97 -11.67 19.70
N LEU A 40 -12.79 -11.40 18.69
CA LEU A 40 -12.34 -10.70 17.48
C LEU A 40 -11.79 -9.31 17.81
N ASN A 41 -12.45 -8.57 18.70
CA ASN A 41 -11.96 -7.26 19.11
C ASN A 41 -10.57 -7.34 19.77
N ASN A 42 -10.33 -8.31 20.63
CA ASN A 42 -9.02 -8.47 21.29
C ASN A 42 -7.92 -8.76 20.24
N VAL A 43 -8.17 -9.68 19.31
CA VAL A 43 -7.24 -9.99 18.21
C VAL A 43 -6.98 -8.77 17.35
N MET A 44 -8.01 -8.02 16.99
CA MET A 44 -7.88 -6.80 16.20
C MET A 44 -7.11 -5.70 16.94
N GLN A 45 -7.33 -5.53 18.24
CA GLN A 45 -6.60 -4.57 19.06
C GLN A 45 -5.10 -4.90 19.09
N GLU A 46 -4.74 -6.16 19.32
CA GLU A 46 -3.34 -6.62 19.31
C GLU A 46 -2.66 -6.34 17.95
N THR A 47 -3.36 -6.63 16.86
CA THR A 47 -2.85 -6.40 15.50
C THR A 47 -2.70 -4.91 15.16
N LEU A 48 -3.62 -4.08 15.59
CA LEU A 48 -3.67 -2.66 15.21
C LEU A 48 -2.89 -1.75 16.17
N GLU A 49 -2.60 -2.19 17.39
CA GLU A 49 -1.90 -1.37 18.40
C GLU A 49 -0.52 -0.86 17.92
N PRO A 50 0.34 -1.69 17.32
CA PRO A 50 1.62 -1.21 16.79
C PRO A 50 1.46 -0.14 15.72
N ILE A 51 0.45 -0.30 14.85
CA ILE A 51 0.15 0.66 13.77
C ILE A 51 -0.32 1.99 14.36
N ARG A 52 -1.23 1.95 15.36
CA ARG A 52 -1.71 3.15 16.05
C ARG A 52 -0.59 3.88 16.78
N ASN A 53 0.29 3.15 17.43
CA ASN A 53 1.41 3.73 18.16
C ASN A 53 2.38 4.41 17.18
N ARG A 54 2.70 3.77 16.06
CA ARG A 54 3.52 4.36 15.00
C ARG A 54 2.90 5.63 14.43
N ARG A 55 1.59 5.61 14.21
CA ARG A 55 0.84 6.79 13.77
C ARG A 55 0.96 7.93 14.78
N LYS A 56 0.74 7.67 16.07
CA LYS A 56 0.86 8.68 17.13
C LYS A 56 2.27 9.27 17.23
N GLU A 57 3.31 8.48 16.95
CA GLU A 57 4.67 8.98 16.89
C GLU A 57 4.87 9.95 15.72
N LEU A 58 4.40 9.57 14.54
CA LEU A 58 4.51 10.41 13.34
C LEU A 58 3.67 11.69 13.44
N GLU A 59 2.54 11.66 14.12
CA GLU A 59 1.70 12.84 14.38
C GLU A 59 2.40 13.93 15.21
N LYS A 60 3.48 13.58 15.93
CA LYS A 60 4.26 14.55 16.71
C LYS A 60 5.19 15.39 15.86
N ASP A 61 5.54 14.94 14.66
CA ASP A 61 6.45 15.64 13.74
C ASP A 61 5.89 15.58 12.30
N ILE A 62 4.90 16.40 12.07
CA ILE A 62 4.27 16.54 10.74
C ILE A 62 5.25 17.04 9.68
N PRO A 63 6.18 18.01 9.94
CA PRO A 63 7.18 18.37 8.97
C PRO A 63 8.00 17.19 8.45
N ALA A 64 8.47 16.29 9.31
CA ALA A 64 9.21 15.09 8.90
C ALA A 64 8.37 14.16 8.01
N VAL A 65 7.07 14.05 8.26
CA VAL A 65 6.15 13.29 7.39
C VAL A 65 6.11 13.89 5.98
N TYR A 66 6.02 15.22 5.86
CA TYR A 66 6.05 15.89 4.56
C TYR A 66 7.38 15.72 3.83
N GLU A 67 8.50 15.68 4.54
CA GLU A 67 9.81 15.40 3.92
C GLU A 67 9.88 13.98 3.34
N ILE A 68 9.36 12.98 4.06
CA ILE A 68 9.26 11.59 3.56
C ILE A 68 8.41 11.54 2.29
N LEU A 69 7.25 12.20 2.30
CA LEU A 69 6.36 12.25 1.14
C LEU A 69 7.02 12.96 -0.06
N LYS A 70 7.72 14.06 0.19
CA LYS A 70 8.44 14.79 -0.85
C LYS A 70 9.53 13.93 -1.48
N LYS A 71 10.36 13.30 -0.66
CA LYS A 71 11.44 12.41 -1.13
C LYS A 71 10.88 11.28 -2.00
N GLY A 72 9.85 10.55 -1.53
CA GLY A 72 9.23 9.50 -2.31
C GLY A 72 8.58 9.99 -3.61
N SER A 73 8.00 11.19 -3.60
CA SER A 73 7.43 11.81 -4.80
C SER A 73 8.51 12.20 -5.82
N ASP A 74 9.66 12.68 -5.36
CA ASP A 74 10.77 13.05 -6.24
C ASP A 74 11.42 11.80 -6.86
N GLU A 75 11.57 10.72 -6.11
CA GLU A 75 12.02 9.42 -6.61
C GLU A 75 11.06 8.87 -7.68
N ALA A 76 9.77 8.86 -7.38
CA ALA A 76 8.74 8.38 -8.33
C ALA A 76 8.69 9.25 -9.61
N ARG A 77 8.86 10.58 -9.47
CA ARG A 77 8.92 11.51 -10.60
C ARG A 77 10.12 11.22 -11.50
N GLY A 78 11.28 10.89 -10.91
CA GLY A 78 12.48 10.51 -11.66
C GLY A 78 12.23 9.28 -12.54
N VAL A 79 11.67 8.22 -11.99
CA VAL A 79 11.34 6.99 -12.72
C VAL A 79 10.30 7.27 -13.81
N ALA A 80 9.25 8.01 -13.49
CA ALA A 80 8.20 8.35 -14.45
C ALA A 80 8.73 9.23 -15.60
N ALA A 81 9.64 10.17 -15.31
CA ALA A 81 10.25 11.04 -16.33
C ALA A 81 11.12 10.23 -17.30
N GLN A 82 11.88 9.25 -16.80
CA GLN A 82 12.66 8.35 -17.65
C GLN A 82 11.75 7.55 -18.57
N THR A 83 10.75 6.87 -18.03
CA THR A 83 9.80 6.09 -18.83
C THR A 83 9.08 6.96 -19.87
N LEU A 84 8.65 8.17 -19.47
CA LEU A 84 8.02 9.10 -20.40
C LEU A 84 8.97 9.54 -21.53
N SER A 85 10.24 9.77 -21.23
CA SER A 85 11.26 10.10 -22.23
C SER A 85 11.44 8.97 -23.24
N GLU A 86 11.54 7.73 -22.76
CA GLU A 86 11.66 6.54 -23.61
C GLU A 86 10.44 6.39 -24.54
N VAL A 87 9.24 6.54 -23.98
CA VAL A 87 7.99 6.48 -24.76
C VAL A 87 7.94 7.59 -25.82
N LYS A 88 8.25 8.83 -25.45
CA LYS A 88 8.28 9.96 -26.40
C LYS A 88 9.28 9.73 -27.53
N SER A 89 10.44 9.19 -27.21
CA SER A 89 11.48 8.86 -28.22
C SER A 89 11.00 7.75 -29.15
N ALA A 90 10.42 6.68 -28.61
CA ALA A 90 9.87 5.58 -29.41
C ALA A 90 8.73 6.02 -30.34
N MET A 91 7.89 6.94 -29.88
CA MET A 91 6.80 7.54 -30.66
C MET A 91 7.25 8.68 -31.58
N ARG A 92 8.52 9.09 -31.53
CA ARG A 92 9.06 10.25 -32.25
C ARG A 92 8.31 11.56 -32.01
N ILE A 93 7.88 11.78 -30.76
CA ILE A 93 7.22 13.02 -30.32
C ILE A 93 8.10 13.85 -29.38
N ASN A 94 9.39 13.57 -29.35
CA ASN A 94 10.43 14.30 -28.61
C ASN A 94 11.09 15.38 -29.47
N TYR A 95 10.30 16.12 -30.21
CA TYR A 95 10.71 17.07 -31.28
C TYR A 95 11.84 18.01 -30.90
N PHE A 96 11.89 18.45 -29.63
CA PHE A 96 12.88 19.43 -29.17
C PHE A 96 14.22 18.79 -28.80
N ASP A 97 14.24 17.48 -28.54
CA ASP A 97 15.41 16.71 -28.11
C ASP A 97 15.96 15.82 -29.21
N ASP A 98 15.29 15.74 -30.36
CA ASP A 98 15.69 14.93 -31.52
C ASP A 98 16.50 15.76 -32.54
N ALA A 99 17.80 15.84 -32.30
CA ALA A 99 18.73 16.58 -33.17
C ALA A 99 18.72 16.10 -34.61
N GLU A 100 18.51 14.81 -34.85
CA GLU A 100 18.45 14.25 -36.20
C GLU A 100 17.19 14.68 -36.94
N LEU A 101 16.04 14.66 -36.27
CA LEU A 101 14.79 15.15 -36.81
C LEU A 101 14.88 16.66 -37.15
N ILE A 102 15.47 17.46 -36.27
CA ILE A 102 15.66 18.89 -36.48
C ILE A 102 16.55 19.11 -37.72
N ARG A 103 17.67 18.39 -37.83
CA ARG A 103 18.58 18.47 -39.00
C ARG A 103 17.86 18.12 -40.30
N MET A 104 17.16 16.98 -40.33
CA MET A 104 16.41 16.55 -41.54
C MET A 104 15.34 17.57 -41.94
N GLN A 105 14.68 18.20 -41.00
CA GLN A 105 13.69 19.24 -41.28
C GLN A 105 14.37 20.51 -41.83
N SER A 106 15.50 20.91 -41.23
CA SER A 106 16.27 22.07 -41.74
C SER A 106 16.73 21.85 -43.17
N GLU A 107 17.39 20.72 -43.48
CA GLU A 107 17.84 20.38 -44.84
C GLU A 107 16.68 20.38 -45.85
N LYS A 108 15.50 19.93 -45.46
CA LYS A 108 14.30 19.92 -46.31
C LYS A 108 13.84 21.31 -46.73
N TYR A 109 13.99 22.30 -45.86
CA TYR A 109 13.46 23.66 -46.06
C TYR A 109 14.53 24.69 -46.43
N GLU A 110 15.84 24.40 -46.32
CA GLU A 110 16.93 25.26 -46.75
C GLU A 110 17.04 25.38 -48.29
N GLY A 111 16.37 24.51 -49.06
CA GLY A 111 16.38 24.51 -50.52
C GLY A 111 15.14 25.14 -51.17
N GLN A 112 14.29 25.79 -50.44
CA GLN A 112 13.12 26.49 -50.96
C GLN A 112 13.31 28.00 -50.82
#